data_6c2a5b238a04108f4aa4a4b4e5d4a7cb
#
_entry.id   6c2a5b238a04108f4aa4a4b4e5d4a7cb
#
_cell.length_a   1.000
_cell.length_b   1.000
_cell.length_c   1.000
_cell.angle_alpha   90.00
_cell.angle_beta   90.00
_cell.angle_gamma   90.00
#
_symmetry.space_group_name_H-M   'P 1'
#
loop_
_entity.id
_entity.type
_entity.pdbx_description
1 polymer ?
#
loop_
_entity_poly.entity_id
_entity_poly.type
_entity_poly.pdbx_seq_one_letter_code
_entity_poly.pdbx_strand_id
1 'polypeptide(L)'
;MYNYLGNKELLKKWKIGFLASRKISTSSVLPILDWAVSISKQTDVVIVSGFHSRLEKEVLRFLLQGKCGIIVILARGMYRKLPKQYEEAMNENRLFIISNEKENIKRISEANAHKRNKYIVDICDEIKLVGVDKHSSLYEITQK
;
A
#
# COMPACT_ATOMS: atom_id res chain seq x y z
N MET A 1 -3.04 -13.11 -8.24
CA MET A 1 -1.80 -12.36 -8.58
C MET A 1 -1.40 -12.65 -10.00
N TYR A 2 -1.19 -11.60 -10.77
CA TYR A 2 -0.71 -11.76 -12.15
C TYR A 2 0.82 -11.89 -12.20
N ASN A 3 1.50 -11.09 -11.38
CA ASN A 3 2.95 -11.08 -11.28
C ASN A 3 3.37 -10.57 -9.90
N TYR A 4 4.50 -11.02 -9.38
CA TYR A 4 4.97 -10.57 -8.07
C TYR A 4 6.49 -10.63 -7.94
N LEU A 5 7.03 -9.83 -7.00
CA LEU A 5 8.44 -9.79 -6.62
C LEU A 5 8.55 -9.75 -5.10
N GLY A 6 9.55 -10.38 -4.55
CA GLY A 6 9.90 -10.27 -3.14
C GLY A 6 9.39 -11.40 -2.27
N ASN A 7 9.16 -11.09 -1.00
CA ASN A 7 8.87 -12.10 0.03
C ASN A 7 7.37 -12.40 0.15
N LYS A 8 6.93 -13.46 -0.51
CA LYS A 8 5.54 -13.92 -0.51
C LYS A 8 5.04 -14.31 0.90
N GLU A 9 5.93 -14.67 1.80
CA GLU A 9 5.55 -15.07 3.16
C GLU A 9 4.90 -13.94 3.96
N LEU A 10 5.08 -12.69 3.52
CA LEU A 10 4.42 -11.54 4.14
C LEU A 10 2.89 -11.64 4.06
N LEU A 11 2.35 -12.38 3.10
CA LEU A 11 0.89 -12.59 3.00
C LEU A 11 0.31 -13.35 4.20
N LYS A 12 1.14 -14.06 4.95
CA LYS A 12 0.69 -14.83 6.12
C LYS A 12 0.64 -14.00 7.40
N LYS A 13 1.23 -12.81 7.41
CA LYS A 13 1.22 -11.94 8.59
C LYS A 13 -0.06 -11.11 8.66
N TRP A 14 -0.29 -10.48 9.80
CA TRP A 14 -1.42 -9.55 9.96
C TRP A 14 -1.22 -8.38 9.03
N LYS A 15 -2.20 -8.14 8.15
CA LYS A 15 -2.12 -7.15 7.09
C LYS A 15 -3.06 -5.99 7.35
N ILE A 16 -2.50 -4.79 7.39
CA ILE A 16 -3.24 -3.54 7.53
C ILE A 16 -3.20 -2.83 6.19
N GLY A 17 -4.35 -2.69 5.56
CA GLY A 17 -4.46 -1.93 4.31
C GLY A 17 -4.50 -0.45 4.62
N PHE A 18 -3.69 0.35 3.93
CA PHE A 18 -3.67 1.80 4.10
C PHE A 18 -4.18 2.46 2.83
N LEU A 19 -5.29 3.19 2.96
CA LEU A 19 -5.94 3.88 1.86
C LEU A 19 -6.18 5.33 2.24
N ALA A 20 -5.62 6.25 1.46
CA ALA A 20 -5.73 7.67 1.70
C ALA A 20 -6.28 8.38 0.46
N SER A 21 -7.24 9.26 0.67
CA SER A 21 -7.80 10.09 -0.39
C SER A 21 -6.75 11.08 -0.92
N ARG A 22 -6.95 11.58 -2.15
CA ARG A 22 -6.12 12.63 -2.71
C ARG A 22 -6.31 13.96 -1.97
N LYS A 23 -7.51 14.19 -1.42
CA LYS A 23 -7.85 15.41 -0.69
C LYS A 23 -7.89 15.09 0.79
N ILE A 24 -6.88 15.54 1.51
CA ILE A 24 -6.76 15.29 2.95
C ILE A 24 -6.53 16.63 3.65
N SER A 25 -7.26 16.86 4.75
CA SER A 25 -7.06 18.06 5.54
C SER A 25 -5.66 18.08 6.15
N THR A 26 -5.08 19.27 6.28
CA THR A 26 -3.77 19.45 6.88
C THR A 26 -3.71 18.87 8.29
N SER A 27 -4.80 18.98 9.04
CA SER A 27 -4.89 18.48 10.41
C SER A 27 -4.82 16.94 10.50
N SER A 28 -5.10 16.23 9.40
CA SER A 28 -5.05 14.77 9.37
C SER A 28 -3.65 14.22 9.09
N VAL A 29 -2.75 15.05 8.54
CA VAL A 29 -1.45 14.56 8.06
C VAL A 29 -0.54 14.12 9.21
N LEU A 30 -0.35 14.99 10.20
CA LEU A 30 0.61 14.71 11.29
C LEU A 30 0.24 13.47 12.11
N PRO A 31 -1.03 13.28 12.53
CA PRO A 31 -1.41 12.04 13.22
C PRO A 31 -1.14 10.78 12.40
N ILE A 32 -1.31 10.84 11.09
CA ILE A 32 -1.06 9.68 10.22
C ILE A 32 0.44 9.41 10.11
N LEU A 33 1.27 10.43 10.01
CA LEU A 33 2.73 10.24 9.97
C LEU A 33 3.24 9.70 11.29
N ASP A 34 2.68 10.16 12.43
CA ASP A 34 3.00 9.61 13.74
C ASP A 34 2.62 8.12 13.82
N TRP A 35 1.45 7.78 13.30
CA TRP A 35 1.03 6.38 13.21
C TRP A 35 2.01 5.57 12.37
N ALA A 36 2.44 6.09 11.22
CA ALA A 36 3.37 5.40 10.33
C ALA A 36 4.70 5.12 11.02
N VAL A 37 5.24 6.09 11.76
CA VAL A 37 6.48 5.91 12.52
C VAL A 37 6.30 4.82 13.57
N SER A 38 5.19 4.86 14.30
CA SER A 38 4.91 3.88 15.35
C SER A 38 4.76 2.47 14.79
N ILE A 39 3.92 2.30 13.76
CA ILE A 39 3.66 0.98 13.18
C ILE A 39 4.88 0.41 12.47
N SER A 40 5.74 1.28 11.93
CA SER A 40 6.93 0.85 11.22
C SER A 40 7.93 0.10 12.10
N LYS A 41 7.84 0.27 13.41
CA LYS A 41 8.74 -0.38 14.38
C LYS A 41 8.31 -1.80 14.72
N GLN A 42 7.09 -2.19 14.37
CA GLN A 42 6.56 -3.51 14.66
C GLN A 42 6.98 -4.52 13.59
N THR A 43 7.39 -5.70 14.02
CA THR A 43 7.89 -6.74 13.08
C THR A 43 6.82 -7.77 12.71
N ASP A 44 5.69 -7.79 13.42
CA ASP A 44 4.63 -8.79 13.24
C ASP A 44 3.47 -8.31 12.36
N VAL A 45 3.57 -7.11 11.81
CA VAL A 45 2.54 -6.53 10.95
C VAL A 45 3.09 -6.21 9.58
N VAL A 46 2.19 -6.13 8.60
CA VAL A 46 2.49 -5.76 7.23
C VAL A 46 1.52 -4.66 6.82
N ILE A 47 2.05 -3.61 6.22
CA ILE A 47 1.23 -2.52 5.69
C ILE A 47 1.08 -2.72 4.19
N VAL A 48 -0.17 -2.74 3.74
CA VAL A 48 -0.53 -3.02 2.34
C VAL A 48 -1.14 -1.77 1.73
N SER A 49 -0.61 -1.29 0.62
CA SER A 49 -1.13 -0.10 -0.05
C SER A 49 -0.65 -0.05 -1.50
N GLY A 50 -1.28 0.82 -2.29
CA GLY A 50 -0.77 1.16 -3.61
C GLY A 50 0.33 2.22 -3.53
N PHE A 51 0.42 2.94 -2.41
CA PHE A 51 1.39 4.02 -2.18
C PHE A 51 1.41 5.01 -3.34
N HIS A 52 0.23 5.36 -3.83
CA HIS A 52 0.09 6.20 -5.00
C HIS A 52 -0.23 7.66 -4.66
N SER A 53 -1.13 7.90 -3.70
CA SER A 53 -1.44 9.26 -3.29
C SER A 53 -0.27 9.89 -2.53
N ARG A 54 -0.28 11.22 -2.41
CA ARG A 54 0.81 11.95 -1.75
C ARG A 54 1.05 11.46 -0.31
N LEU A 55 -0.02 11.32 0.47
CA LEU A 55 0.11 10.86 1.85
C LEU A 55 0.55 9.40 1.91
N GLU A 56 0.05 8.55 1.01
CA GLU A 56 0.49 7.15 0.95
C GLU A 56 1.99 7.06 0.67
N LYS A 57 2.52 7.93 -0.20
CA LYS A 57 3.96 7.96 -0.48
C LYS A 57 4.77 8.43 0.73
N GLU A 58 4.26 9.40 1.49
CA GLU A 58 4.92 9.86 2.71
C GLU A 58 4.94 8.78 3.77
N VAL A 59 3.84 8.07 3.95
CA VAL A 59 3.78 6.92 4.86
C VAL A 59 4.81 5.87 4.45
N LEU A 60 4.90 5.56 3.16
CA LEU A 60 5.87 4.59 2.65
C LEU A 60 7.31 4.95 3.05
N ARG A 61 7.67 6.22 2.99
CA ARG A 61 9.02 6.65 3.38
C ARG A 61 9.36 6.23 4.80
N PHE A 62 8.43 6.39 5.74
CA PHE A 62 8.64 5.99 7.12
C PHE A 62 8.68 4.47 7.29
N LEU A 63 7.81 3.76 6.57
CA LEU A 63 7.76 2.30 6.63
C LEU A 63 9.07 1.69 6.13
N LEU A 64 9.64 2.25 5.06
CA LEU A 64 10.91 1.77 4.50
C LEU A 64 12.07 1.92 5.47
N GLN A 65 12.03 2.91 6.34
CA GLN A 65 13.06 3.16 7.36
C GLN A 65 12.87 2.31 8.62
N GLY A 66 11.76 1.60 8.73
CA GLY A 66 11.42 0.82 9.91
C GLY A 66 11.75 -0.65 9.76
N LYS A 67 10.93 -1.48 10.42
CA LYS A 67 11.13 -2.94 10.50
C LYS A 67 9.92 -3.74 10.05
N CYS A 68 8.76 -3.09 9.86
CA CYS A 68 7.53 -3.79 9.47
C CYS A 68 7.62 -4.32 8.04
N GLY A 69 6.74 -5.26 7.71
CA GLY A 69 6.59 -5.73 6.34
C GLY A 69 5.81 -4.72 5.51
N ILE A 70 6.06 -4.73 4.20
CA ILE A 70 5.43 -3.83 3.25
C ILE A 70 4.98 -4.64 2.04
N ILE A 71 3.70 -4.53 1.69
CA ILE A 71 3.17 -5.11 0.46
C ILE A 71 2.67 -3.96 -0.42
N VAL A 72 3.24 -3.86 -1.61
CA VAL A 72 2.86 -2.85 -2.59
C VAL A 72 1.96 -3.50 -3.63
N ILE A 73 0.76 -2.97 -3.81
CA ILE A 73 -0.16 -3.43 -4.85
C ILE A 73 -0.15 -2.40 -5.97
N LEU A 74 0.33 -2.81 -7.14
CA LEU A 74 0.43 -1.93 -8.29
C LEU A 74 -0.88 -1.91 -9.07
N ALA A 75 -1.26 -0.73 -9.54
CA ALA A 75 -2.37 -0.55 -10.48
C ALA A 75 -1.85 -0.47 -11.92
N ARG A 76 -0.71 -1.07 -12.16
CA ARG A 76 0.00 -1.14 -13.44
C ARG A 76 0.73 -2.48 -13.53
N GLY A 77 1.33 -2.75 -14.68
CA GLY A 77 2.20 -3.92 -14.82
C GLY A 77 3.42 -3.84 -13.91
N MET A 78 4.03 -4.99 -13.65
CA MET A 78 5.19 -5.07 -12.77
C MET A 78 6.36 -4.23 -13.28
N TYR A 79 7.16 -3.72 -12.36
CA TYR A 79 8.39 -2.99 -12.68
C TYR A 79 9.36 -3.87 -13.47
N ARG A 80 9.95 -3.32 -14.52
CA ARG A 80 11.08 -3.96 -15.21
C ARG A 80 12.35 -3.84 -14.40
N LYS A 81 12.49 -2.71 -13.69
CA LYS A 81 13.62 -2.44 -12.79
C LYS A 81 13.05 -1.96 -11.46
N LEU A 82 13.47 -2.59 -10.38
CA LEU A 82 13.02 -2.22 -9.04
C LEU A 82 13.44 -0.78 -8.73
N PRO A 83 12.48 0.09 -8.33
CA PRO A 83 12.85 1.43 -7.88
C PRO A 83 13.85 1.37 -6.73
N LYS A 84 14.83 2.26 -6.77
CA LYS A 84 15.95 2.25 -5.83
C LYS A 84 15.51 2.31 -4.36
N GLN A 85 14.44 3.06 -4.08
CA GLN A 85 13.91 3.19 -2.72
C GLN A 85 13.52 1.86 -2.07
N TYR A 86 13.25 0.83 -2.87
CA TYR A 86 12.81 -0.48 -2.39
C TYR A 86 13.94 -1.48 -2.16
N GLU A 87 15.15 -1.18 -2.61
CA GLU A 87 16.25 -2.15 -2.59
C GLU A 87 16.57 -2.67 -1.19
N GLU A 88 16.66 -1.78 -0.20
CA GLU A 88 17.02 -2.17 1.16
C GLU A 88 15.95 -3.07 1.79
N ALA A 89 14.69 -2.67 1.70
CA ALA A 89 13.59 -3.47 2.25
C ALA A 89 13.47 -4.83 1.53
N MET A 90 13.73 -4.85 0.23
CA MET A 90 13.76 -6.10 -0.53
C MET A 90 14.85 -7.03 -0.02
N ASN A 91 16.06 -6.50 0.20
CA ASN A 91 17.18 -7.27 0.72
C ASN A 91 16.95 -7.77 2.14
N GLU A 92 16.15 -7.05 2.92
CA GLU A 92 15.79 -7.42 4.29
C GLU A 92 14.59 -8.37 4.36
N ASN A 93 14.06 -8.81 3.22
CA ASN A 93 12.88 -9.69 3.12
C ASN A 93 11.61 -9.06 3.72
N ARG A 94 11.51 -7.72 3.71
CA ARG A 94 10.37 -6.97 4.24
C ARG A 94 9.44 -6.45 3.16
N LEU A 95 9.72 -6.75 1.89
CA LEU A 95 8.96 -6.20 0.77
C LEU A 95 8.39 -7.29 -0.12
N PHE A 96 7.14 -7.13 -0.50
CA PHE A 96 6.47 -7.96 -1.49
C PHE A 96 5.66 -7.04 -2.42
N ILE A 97 5.86 -7.14 -3.72
CA ILE A 97 5.19 -6.30 -4.71
C ILE A 97 4.31 -7.19 -5.57
N ILE A 98 3.04 -6.84 -5.70
CA ILE A 98 2.06 -7.58 -6.49
C ILE A 98 1.54 -6.69 -7.61
N SER A 99 1.45 -7.24 -8.82
CA SER A 99 0.71 -6.64 -9.92
C SER A 99 -0.35 -7.60 -10.40
N ASN A 100 -1.58 -7.11 -10.56
CA ASN A 100 -2.69 -7.85 -11.16
C ASN A 100 -2.99 -7.35 -12.57
N GLU A 101 -2.11 -6.51 -13.13
CA GLU A 101 -2.22 -5.94 -14.47
C GLU A 101 -1.19 -6.55 -15.41
N LYS A 102 -1.49 -6.49 -16.72
CA LYS A 102 -0.55 -6.96 -17.75
C LYS A 102 0.68 -6.06 -17.82
N GLU A 103 1.81 -6.63 -18.24
CA GLU A 103 3.09 -5.90 -18.31
C GLU A 103 3.05 -4.63 -19.15
N ASN A 104 2.22 -4.59 -20.18
CA ASN A 104 2.10 -3.44 -21.05
C ASN A 104 1.29 -2.29 -20.45
N ILE A 105 0.64 -2.48 -19.30
CA ILE A 105 -0.11 -1.44 -18.61
C ILE A 105 0.87 -0.60 -17.79
N LYS A 106 1.27 0.55 -18.34
CA LYS A 106 2.26 1.43 -17.70
C LYS A 106 1.64 2.61 -16.99
N ARG A 107 0.41 2.99 -17.36
CA ARG A 107 -0.29 4.12 -16.74
C ARG A 107 -1.38 3.61 -15.81
N ILE A 108 -1.55 4.33 -14.70
CA ILE A 108 -2.59 4.02 -13.72
C ILE A 108 -3.86 4.75 -14.13
N SER A 109 -4.91 4.01 -14.46
CA SER A 109 -6.24 4.54 -14.74
C SER A 109 -7.08 4.53 -13.46
N GLU A 110 -8.19 5.27 -13.45
CA GLU A 110 -9.14 5.21 -12.34
C GLU A 110 -9.69 3.81 -12.15
N ALA A 111 -9.98 3.11 -13.25
CA ALA A 111 -10.47 1.73 -13.20
C ALA A 111 -9.45 0.80 -12.56
N ASN A 112 -8.18 0.91 -12.96
CA ASN A 112 -7.11 0.07 -12.39
C ASN A 112 -6.84 0.42 -10.92
N ALA A 113 -6.91 1.70 -10.57
CA ALA A 113 -6.75 2.14 -9.19
C ALA A 113 -7.88 1.62 -8.30
N HIS A 114 -9.11 1.66 -8.79
CA HIS A 114 -10.27 1.12 -8.07
C HIS A 114 -10.13 -0.40 -7.86
N LYS A 115 -9.75 -1.12 -8.90
CA LYS A 115 -9.52 -2.56 -8.85
C LYS A 115 -8.42 -2.92 -7.86
N ARG A 116 -7.32 -2.14 -7.85
CA ARG A 116 -6.23 -2.31 -6.89
C ARG A 116 -6.70 -2.10 -5.46
N ASN A 117 -7.47 -1.04 -5.21
CA ASN A 117 -7.96 -0.74 -3.87
C ASN A 117 -8.91 -1.83 -3.36
N LYS A 118 -9.76 -2.35 -4.24
CA LYS A 118 -10.66 -3.45 -3.90
C LYS A 118 -9.86 -4.70 -3.53
N TYR A 119 -8.79 -4.99 -4.26
CA TYR A 119 -7.91 -6.12 -3.95
C TYR A 119 -7.25 -5.94 -2.57
N ILE A 120 -6.80 -4.73 -2.24
CA ILE A 120 -6.23 -4.43 -0.92
C ILE A 120 -7.25 -4.75 0.18
N VAL A 121 -8.48 -4.30 0.03
CA VAL A 121 -9.54 -4.57 1.02
C VAL A 121 -9.76 -6.08 1.17
N ASP A 122 -9.74 -6.82 0.07
CA ASP A 122 -10.02 -8.24 0.08
C ASP A 122 -8.94 -9.06 0.79
N ILE A 123 -7.67 -8.67 0.70
CA ILE A 123 -6.58 -9.45 1.29
C ILE A 123 -6.18 -9.01 2.71
N CYS A 124 -6.64 -7.85 3.16
CA CYS A 124 -6.21 -7.30 4.44
C CYS A 124 -7.11 -7.70 5.59
N ASP A 125 -6.51 -7.79 6.78
CA ASP A 125 -7.21 -8.13 8.02
C ASP A 125 -7.90 -6.91 8.62
N GLU A 126 -7.33 -5.72 8.43
CA GLU A 126 -7.97 -4.46 8.81
C GLU A 126 -7.60 -3.36 7.80
N ILE A 127 -8.39 -2.30 7.78
CA ILE A 127 -8.21 -1.18 6.85
C ILE A 127 -8.12 0.11 7.63
N LYS A 128 -7.08 0.90 7.34
CA LYS A 128 -6.95 2.27 7.83
C LYS A 128 -7.26 3.24 6.70
N LEU A 129 -8.39 3.94 6.85
CA LEU A 129 -8.86 4.93 5.89
C LEU A 129 -8.55 6.33 6.36
N VAL A 130 -8.11 7.20 5.46
CA VAL A 130 -7.83 8.60 5.77
C VAL A 130 -8.44 9.51 4.71
N GLY A 131 -9.19 10.51 5.16
CA GLY A 131 -9.76 11.52 4.28
C GLY A 131 -10.81 11.01 3.30
N VAL A 132 -11.46 9.89 3.60
CA VAL A 132 -12.41 9.25 2.70
C VAL A 132 -13.83 9.74 2.99
N ASP A 133 -14.47 10.33 1.98
CA ASP A 133 -15.85 10.77 2.04
C ASP A 133 -16.78 9.57 1.90
N LYS A 134 -17.97 9.63 2.55
CA LYS A 134 -19.00 8.59 2.46
C LYS A 134 -19.49 8.36 1.03
N HIS A 135 -19.35 9.35 0.17
CA HIS A 135 -19.75 9.25 -1.25
C HIS A 135 -18.61 8.82 -2.16
N SER A 136 -17.42 8.56 -1.63
CA SER A 136 -16.28 8.15 -2.44
C SER A 136 -16.34 6.65 -2.75
N SER A 137 -15.71 6.25 -3.85
CA SER A 137 -15.58 4.84 -4.21
C SER A 137 -14.75 4.06 -3.18
N LEU A 138 -13.78 4.72 -2.54
CA LEU A 138 -12.98 4.09 -1.48
C LEU A 138 -13.86 3.70 -0.29
N TYR A 139 -14.77 4.58 0.11
CA TYR A 139 -15.68 4.29 1.22
C TYR A 139 -16.56 3.08 0.90
N GLU A 140 -17.13 3.03 -0.30
CA GLU A 140 -17.98 1.92 -0.73
C GLU A 140 -17.25 0.58 -0.69
N ILE A 141 -16.00 0.56 -1.19
CA ILE A 141 -15.19 -0.66 -1.22
C ILE A 141 -14.97 -1.21 0.19
N THR A 142 -14.83 -0.34 1.19
CA THR A 142 -14.52 -0.73 2.55
C THR A 142 -15.74 -1.18 3.35
N GLN A 143 -16.95 -0.95 2.84
CA GLN A 143 -18.19 -1.42 3.44
C GLN A 143 -18.46 -2.86 2.98
N LYS A 144 -17.92 -3.79 3.66
CA LYS A 144 -18.11 -5.22 3.34
C LYS A 144 -19.44 -5.74 3.82
#